data_073dbd8a3e301c897ed3b1b203d12df6
#
_entry.id   073dbd8a3e301c897ed3b1b203d12df6
#
_cell.length_a   1.000
_cell.length_b   1.000
_cell.length_c   1.000
_cell.angle_alpha   90.00
_cell.angle_beta   90.00
_cell.angle_gamma   90.00
#
_symmetry.space_group_name_H-M   'P 1'
#
loop_
_entity.id
_entity.type
_entity.pdbx_description
1 polymer ?
#
loop_
_entity_poly.entity_id
_entity_poly.type
_entity_poly.pdbx_seq_one_letter_code
_entity_poly.pdbx_strand_id
1 'polypeptide(L)'
;MNFDHLPEDCCVHILSFTSPGDACRSSLVSSSFRATADADSVWRKFLPSDHKQILSRFVSPIAYSSSKDLFMKLCSPNLIDGGDKMFFIEKSTGKKCYMLSARDLSITWGSHPLYWTWRPCLESRFAEVAELRTIWWLEICGTTNTQMLSPKTAYGAYLIIKIANRAYGLDILPSEVSLEVGNSKSQSTIYLSKRNNSGKQASSEHEHFPKAGRASRWRVLDEDRSGGRGGERGDGWMEVEIGSFYNGECDEKDVRMSLREVKGVHLKGGLIVEGIELRPKQ
;
A
#
# COMPACT_ATOMS: atom_id res chain seq x y z
N MET A 1 -20.18 -3.59 -37.74
CA MET A 1 -21.10 -4.37 -36.87
C MET A 1 -21.78 -3.39 -35.93
N ASN A 2 -23.08 -3.32 -35.99
CA ASN A 2 -23.85 -2.42 -35.13
C ASN A 2 -24.20 -3.21 -33.85
N PHE A 3 -23.60 -2.90 -32.73
CA PHE A 3 -23.81 -3.59 -31.45
C PHE A 3 -25.23 -3.44 -30.92
N ASP A 4 -25.98 -2.44 -31.42
CA ASP A 4 -27.41 -2.20 -31.05
C ASP A 4 -28.34 -3.35 -31.43
N HIS A 5 -27.88 -4.30 -32.25
CA HIS A 5 -28.64 -5.50 -32.64
C HIS A 5 -28.36 -6.74 -31.80
N LEU A 6 -27.42 -6.66 -30.84
CA LEU A 6 -27.15 -7.79 -29.95
C LEU A 6 -28.21 -7.86 -28.84
N PRO A 7 -28.70 -9.07 -28.52
CA PRO A 7 -29.51 -9.24 -27.32
C PRO A 7 -28.81 -8.73 -26.07
N GLU A 8 -29.57 -8.17 -25.15
CA GLU A 8 -29.04 -7.58 -23.89
C GLU A 8 -28.17 -8.59 -23.11
N ASP A 9 -28.62 -9.85 -23.03
CA ASP A 9 -27.87 -10.92 -22.35
C ASP A 9 -26.49 -11.16 -22.98
N CYS A 10 -26.36 -11.02 -24.30
CA CYS A 10 -25.07 -11.13 -24.98
C CYS A 10 -24.15 -9.97 -24.63
N CYS A 11 -24.68 -8.75 -24.57
CA CYS A 11 -23.93 -7.57 -24.18
C CYS A 11 -23.48 -7.65 -22.72
N VAL A 12 -24.36 -8.09 -21.80
CA VAL A 12 -24.04 -8.36 -20.38
C VAL A 12 -22.93 -9.38 -20.29
N HIS A 13 -23.03 -10.48 -21.05
CA HIS A 13 -22.01 -11.52 -21.05
C HIS A 13 -20.65 -10.99 -21.51
N ILE A 14 -20.60 -10.25 -22.61
CA ILE A 14 -19.37 -9.64 -23.14
C ILE A 14 -18.75 -8.70 -22.10
N LEU A 15 -19.55 -7.78 -21.52
CA LEU A 15 -19.05 -6.82 -20.53
C LEU A 15 -18.55 -7.52 -19.25
N SER A 16 -19.12 -8.65 -18.89
CA SER A 16 -18.68 -9.42 -17.70
C SER A 16 -17.27 -10.02 -17.84
N PHE A 17 -16.69 -10.07 -19.04
CA PHE A 17 -15.32 -10.50 -19.32
C PHE A 17 -14.34 -9.32 -19.45
N THR A 18 -14.83 -8.10 -19.38
CA THR A 18 -13.98 -6.91 -19.43
C THR A 18 -13.53 -6.50 -18.02
N SER A 19 -12.90 -5.34 -17.88
CA SER A 19 -12.61 -4.76 -16.58
C SER A 19 -13.72 -3.82 -16.10
N PRO A 20 -13.82 -3.54 -14.78
CA PRO A 20 -14.72 -2.51 -14.26
C PRO A 20 -14.53 -1.15 -14.94
N GLY A 21 -13.28 -0.79 -15.24
CA GLY A 21 -12.95 0.43 -15.98
C GLY A 21 -13.47 0.42 -17.40
N ASP A 22 -13.39 -0.73 -18.10
CA ASP A 22 -13.93 -0.87 -19.47
C ASP A 22 -15.45 -0.84 -19.48
N ALA A 23 -16.11 -1.49 -18.53
CA ALA A 23 -17.56 -1.42 -18.38
C ALA A 23 -18.04 0.04 -18.16
N CYS A 24 -17.33 0.80 -17.31
CA CYS A 24 -17.60 2.23 -17.14
C CYS A 24 -17.39 3.02 -18.44
N ARG A 25 -16.34 2.75 -19.20
CA ARG A 25 -16.10 3.43 -20.49
C ARG A 25 -17.18 3.07 -21.51
N SER A 26 -17.58 1.81 -21.58
CA SER A 26 -18.62 1.33 -22.49
C SER A 26 -19.97 1.98 -22.21
N SER A 27 -20.29 2.35 -20.96
CA SER A 27 -21.52 3.05 -20.61
C SER A 27 -21.67 4.43 -21.26
N LEU A 28 -20.60 4.99 -21.81
CA LEU A 28 -20.58 6.29 -22.50
C LEU A 28 -20.92 6.17 -24.00
N VAL A 29 -20.96 4.96 -24.56
CA VAL A 29 -21.15 4.73 -25.99
C VAL A 29 -22.59 4.95 -26.44
N SER A 30 -23.56 4.41 -25.68
CA SER A 30 -25.00 4.59 -25.96
C SER A 30 -25.84 4.36 -24.70
N SER A 31 -27.14 4.73 -24.74
CA SER A 31 -28.08 4.46 -23.66
C SER A 31 -28.29 2.96 -23.40
N SER A 32 -28.28 2.15 -24.47
CA SER A 32 -28.39 0.68 -24.37
C SER A 32 -27.15 0.10 -23.67
N PHE A 33 -25.93 0.50 -24.07
CA PHE A 33 -24.71 0.09 -23.38
C PHE A 33 -24.65 0.56 -21.93
N ARG A 34 -25.20 1.72 -21.62
CA ARG A 34 -25.28 2.20 -20.23
C ARG A 34 -26.16 1.28 -19.38
N ALA A 35 -27.37 0.94 -19.88
CA ALA A 35 -28.25 0.03 -19.17
C ALA A 35 -27.59 -1.32 -18.91
N THR A 36 -26.91 -1.88 -19.93
CA THR A 36 -26.18 -3.14 -19.83
C THR A 36 -24.97 -3.03 -18.87
N ALA A 37 -24.21 -1.95 -18.96
CA ALA A 37 -23.05 -1.73 -18.07
C ALA A 37 -23.45 -1.49 -16.61
N ASP A 38 -24.68 -1.04 -16.36
CA ASP A 38 -25.24 -0.86 -15.01
C ASP A 38 -25.91 -2.13 -14.46
N ALA A 39 -26.07 -3.17 -15.30
CA ALA A 39 -26.70 -4.42 -14.90
C ALA A 39 -25.97 -5.08 -13.71
N ASP A 40 -26.75 -5.50 -12.70
CA ASP A 40 -26.21 -6.10 -11.47
C ASP A 40 -25.41 -7.39 -11.73
N SER A 41 -25.77 -8.13 -12.77
CA SER A 41 -25.09 -9.35 -13.22
C SER A 41 -23.65 -9.11 -13.70
N VAL A 42 -23.38 -7.94 -14.34
CA VAL A 42 -22.01 -7.53 -14.73
C VAL A 42 -21.19 -7.22 -13.50
N TRP A 43 -21.68 -6.37 -12.60
CA TRP A 43 -20.95 -5.93 -11.41
C TRP A 43 -20.70 -7.04 -10.41
N ARG A 44 -21.61 -8.02 -10.33
CA ARG A 44 -21.42 -9.23 -9.52
C ARG A 44 -20.18 -10.03 -9.95
N LYS A 45 -19.81 -10.01 -11.24
CA LYS A 45 -18.59 -10.67 -11.75
C LYS A 45 -17.31 -9.93 -11.39
N PHE A 46 -17.39 -8.63 -11.19
CA PHE A 46 -16.24 -7.81 -10.78
C PHE A 46 -15.97 -7.86 -9.28
N LEU A 47 -16.96 -8.25 -8.48
CA LEU A 47 -16.75 -8.45 -7.06
C LEU A 47 -15.84 -9.66 -6.80
N PRO A 48 -14.96 -9.61 -5.80
CA PRO A 48 -14.22 -10.79 -5.35
C PRO A 48 -15.18 -11.94 -5.03
N SER A 49 -14.81 -13.17 -5.41
CA SER A 49 -15.64 -14.37 -5.16
C SER A 49 -15.95 -14.57 -3.68
N ASP A 50 -15.04 -14.16 -2.82
CA ASP A 50 -15.11 -14.21 -1.37
C ASP A 50 -15.64 -12.92 -0.71
N HIS A 51 -16.25 -12.01 -1.48
CA HIS A 51 -16.71 -10.71 -0.97
C HIS A 51 -17.62 -10.82 0.27
N LYS A 52 -18.46 -11.87 0.38
CA LYS A 52 -19.31 -12.08 1.56
C LYS A 52 -18.50 -12.34 2.83
N GLN A 53 -17.42 -13.15 2.72
CA GLN A 53 -16.50 -13.41 3.82
C GLN A 53 -15.71 -12.14 4.18
N ILE A 54 -15.30 -11.37 3.18
CA ILE A 54 -14.62 -10.10 3.41
C ILE A 54 -15.53 -9.11 4.15
N LEU A 55 -16.79 -8.97 3.73
CA LEU A 55 -17.79 -8.10 4.37
C LEU A 55 -18.04 -8.47 5.84
N SER A 56 -18.03 -9.76 6.19
CA SER A 56 -18.21 -10.21 7.58
C SER A 56 -17.07 -9.83 8.52
N ARG A 57 -15.90 -9.44 7.97
CA ARG A 57 -14.73 -8.99 8.72
C ARG A 57 -14.69 -7.48 8.94
N PHE A 58 -15.61 -6.72 8.31
CA PHE A 58 -15.61 -5.26 8.40
C PHE A 58 -15.95 -4.79 9.82
N VAL A 59 -15.19 -3.80 10.30
CA VAL A 59 -15.44 -3.15 11.59
C VAL A 59 -16.80 -2.45 11.59
N SER A 60 -17.15 -1.83 10.47
CA SER A 60 -18.45 -1.16 10.28
C SER A 60 -19.19 -1.79 9.11
N PRO A 61 -20.42 -2.29 9.32
CA PRO A 61 -21.22 -2.86 8.24
C PRO A 61 -21.46 -1.84 7.12
N ILE A 62 -21.40 -2.30 5.87
CA ILE A 62 -21.71 -1.50 4.69
C ILE A 62 -23.10 -1.83 4.19
N ALA A 63 -24.02 -0.85 4.18
CA ALA A 63 -25.29 -0.97 3.47
C ALA A 63 -25.07 -0.69 1.97
N TYR A 64 -25.63 -1.51 1.09
CA TYR A 64 -25.55 -1.33 -0.35
C TYR A 64 -26.88 -1.72 -1.03
N SER A 65 -27.18 -1.08 -2.15
CA SER A 65 -28.43 -1.27 -2.90
C SER A 65 -28.27 -2.15 -4.13
N SER A 66 -27.03 -2.30 -4.65
CA SER A 66 -26.73 -3.09 -5.86
C SER A 66 -25.29 -3.60 -5.80
N SER A 67 -24.95 -4.56 -6.68
CA SER A 67 -23.57 -5.03 -6.81
C SER A 67 -22.60 -3.92 -7.27
N LYS A 68 -23.09 -2.97 -8.10
CA LYS A 68 -22.32 -1.78 -8.49
C LYS A 68 -22.05 -0.86 -7.30
N ASP A 69 -23.07 -0.58 -6.49
CA ASP A 69 -22.91 0.23 -5.28
C ASP A 69 -21.95 -0.41 -4.29
N LEU A 70 -22.06 -1.74 -4.09
CA LEU A 70 -21.10 -2.48 -3.27
C LEU A 70 -19.68 -2.37 -3.82
N PHE A 71 -19.50 -2.60 -5.14
CA PHE A 71 -18.18 -2.48 -5.77
C PHE A 71 -17.57 -1.11 -5.52
N MET A 72 -18.32 -0.04 -5.74
CA MET A 72 -17.84 1.33 -5.54
C MET A 72 -17.47 1.62 -4.09
N LYS A 73 -18.23 1.09 -3.12
CA LYS A 73 -17.91 1.21 -1.69
C LYS A 73 -16.68 0.40 -1.30
N LEU A 74 -16.47 -0.76 -1.91
CA LEU A 74 -15.26 -1.56 -1.72
C LEU A 74 -14.01 -0.92 -2.35
N CYS A 75 -14.15 0.01 -3.30
CA CYS A 75 -13.01 0.78 -3.82
C CYS A 75 -12.46 1.79 -2.80
N SER A 76 -13.21 2.11 -1.76
CA SER A 76 -12.72 2.93 -0.64
C SER A 76 -12.06 2.06 0.41
N PRO A 77 -11.06 2.57 1.14
CA PRO A 77 -10.43 1.85 2.24
C PRO A 77 -11.44 1.52 3.35
N ASN A 78 -11.51 0.25 3.76
CA ASN A 78 -12.40 -0.25 4.80
C ASN A 78 -11.60 -1.02 5.85
N LEU A 79 -11.78 -0.69 7.13
CA LEU A 79 -11.13 -1.40 8.22
C LEU A 79 -11.77 -2.77 8.45
N ILE A 80 -10.93 -3.77 8.62
CA ILE A 80 -11.30 -5.17 8.89
C ILE A 80 -10.52 -5.70 10.10
N ASP A 81 -10.93 -6.87 10.61
CA ASP A 81 -10.23 -7.60 11.68
C ASP A 81 -10.00 -6.73 12.93
N GLY A 82 -11.04 -6.06 13.41
CA GLY A 82 -10.93 -5.21 14.59
C GLY A 82 -10.22 -3.87 14.35
N GLY A 83 -9.84 -3.54 13.12
CA GLY A 83 -9.13 -2.33 12.75
C GLY A 83 -7.62 -2.51 12.53
N ASP A 84 -7.11 -3.73 12.68
CA ASP A 84 -5.69 -4.04 12.48
C ASP A 84 -5.31 -4.19 11.01
N LYS A 85 -6.29 -4.39 10.14
CA LYS A 85 -6.11 -4.47 8.69
C LYS A 85 -7.07 -3.57 7.95
N MET A 86 -6.73 -3.28 6.72
CA MET A 86 -7.56 -2.54 5.78
C MET A 86 -7.71 -3.32 4.49
N PHE A 87 -8.91 -3.29 3.95
CA PHE A 87 -9.26 -3.88 2.66
C PHE A 87 -9.84 -2.83 1.72
N PHE A 88 -9.47 -2.90 0.47
CA PHE A 88 -10.13 -2.21 -0.63
C PHE A 88 -9.87 -2.97 -1.94
N ILE A 89 -10.60 -2.61 -3.01
CA ILE A 89 -10.36 -3.12 -4.36
C ILE A 89 -9.86 -2.01 -5.27
N GLU A 90 -8.97 -2.35 -6.16
CA GLU A 90 -8.52 -1.42 -7.18
C GLU A 90 -9.63 -1.16 -8.19
N LYS A 91 -9.97 0.12 -8.37
CA LYS A 91 -11.14 0.55 -9.13
C LYS A 91 -11.12 0.13 -10.61
N SER A 92 -9.93 0.06 -11.21
CA SER A 92 -9.79 -0.24 -12.65
C SER A 92 -9.89 -1.73 -12.94
N THR A 93 -9.39 -2.60 -12.05
CA THR A 93 -9.26 -4.04 -12.28
C THR A 93 -10.15 -4.89 -11.38
N GLY A 94 -10.67 -4.32 -10.28
CA GLY A 94 -11.41 -5.07 -9.26
C GLY A 94 -10.52 -5.99 -8.41
N LYS A 95 -9.20 -5.85 -8.49
CA LYS A 95 -8.27 -6.68 -7.73
C LYS A 95 -8.19 -6.25 -6.28
N LYS A 96 -8.05 -7.23 -5.39
CA LYS A 96 -7.98 -7.01 -3.93
C LYS A 96 -6.70 -6.30 -3.53
N CYS A 97 -6.82 -5.36 -2.61
CA CYS A 97 -5.71 -4.68 -1.95
C CYS A 97 -5.88 -4.82 -0.44
N TYR A 98 -4.77 -5.03 0.25
CA TYR A 98 -4.74 -5.13 1.71
C TYR A 98 -3.66 -4.25 2.29
N MET A 99 -3.90 -3.76 3.49
CA MET A 99 -2.87 -3.13 4.28
C MET A 99 -2.89 -3.69 5.69
N LEU A 100 -1.73 -4.10 6.17
CA LEU A 100 -1.46 -4.50 7.54
C LEU A 100 -1.09 -3.23 8.32
N SER A 101 -1.75 -2.94 9.44
CA SER A 101 -1.37 -1.82 10.31
C SER A 101 -0.03 -2.09 10.99
N ALA A 102 0.60 -1.06 11.54
CA ALA A 102 1.80 -1.23 12.35
C ALA A 102 1.56 -2.19 13.54
N ARG A 103 0.33 -2.27 14.06
CA ARG A 103 -0.06 -3.20 15.15
C ARG A 103 -0.04 -4.66 14.71
N ASP A 104 -0.33 -4.93 13.44
CA ASP A 104 -0.31 -6.29 12.85
C ASP A 104 1.11 -6.71 12.42
N LEU A 105 2.10 -5.82 12.50
CA LEU A 105 3.49 -6.10 12.19
C LEU A 105 4.27 -6.61 13.41
N SER A 106 5.20 -7.52 13.16
CA SER A 106 6.23 -7.86 14.13
C SER A 106 7.35 -6.82 14.08
N ILE A 107 7.39 -5.96 15.07
CA ILE A 107 8.40 -4.91 15.22
C ILE A 107 9.29 -5.28 16.39
N THR A 108 10.60 -5.36 16.16
CA THR A 108 11.56 -5.71 17.21
C THR A 108 11.48 -4.70 18.37
N TRP A 109 11.22 -5.23 19.56
CA TRP A 109 10.96 -4.48 20.79
C TRP A 109 9.80 -3.46 20.69
N GLY A 110 8.85 -3.71 19.79
CA GLY A 110 7.73 -2.80 19.52
C GLY A 110 6.82 -2.52 20.72
N SER A 111 6.79 -3.42 21.70
CA SER A 111 6.08 -3.23 22.98
C SER A 111 6.87 -2.44 24.03
N HIS A 112 8.17 -2.19 23.81
CA HIS A 112 9.02 -1.57 24.82
C HIS A 112 9.05 -0.04 24.68
N PRO A 113 8.57 0.72 25.67
CA PRO A 113 8.36 2.17 25.55
C PRO A 113 9.65 2.99 25.43
N LEU A 114 10.83 2.44 25.73
CA LEU A 114 12.11 3.11 25.48
C LEU A 114 12.42 3.17 23.99
N TYR A 115 11.99 2.18 23.21
CA TYR A 115 12.35 2.05 21.80
C TYR A 115 11.26 2.56 20.87
N TRP A 116 9.98 2.32 21.21
CA TRP A 116 8.84 2.67 20.38
C TRP A 116 7.76 3.41 21.17
N THR A 117 7.09 4.32 20.50
CA THR A 117 5.88 4.99 21.01
C THR A 117 4.73 4.72 20.04
N TRP A 118 3.63 4.27 20.59
CA TRP A 118 2.38 4.12 19.84
C TRP A 118 1.53 5.35 20.06
N ARG A 119 1.12 6.00 18.98
CA ARG A 119 0.34 7.24 19.10
C ARG A 119 -0.66 7.40 17.97
N PRO A 120 -1.77 8.10 18.20
CA PRO A 120 -2.68 8.48 17.13
C PRO A 120 -1.98 9.41 16.12
N CYS A 121 -2.38 9.30 14.85
CA CYS A 121 -1.92 10.16 13.77
C CYS A 121 -3.12 10.48 12.87
N LEU A 122 -3.47 11.75 12.75
CA LEU A 122 -4.66 12.18 11.99
C LEU A 122 -4.60 11.83 10.51
N GLU A 123 -3.38 11.78 9.95
CA GLU A 123 -3.16 11.43 8.55
C GLU A 123 -3.03 9.92 8.34
N SER A 124 -3.07 9.12 9.41
CA SER A 124 -3.05 7.67 9.30
C SER A 124 -4.44 7.11 9.00
N ARG A 125 -4.45 6.04 8.24
CA ARG A 125 -5.64 5.23 7.97
C ARG A 125 -6.03 4.33 9.17
N PHE A 126 -5.15 4.18 10.14
CA PHE A 126 -5.33 3.38 11.34
C PHE A 126 -5.37 4.27 12.58
N ALA A 127 -5.91 3.73 13.67
CA ALA A 127 -6.03 4.45 14.93
C ALA A 127 -4.70 4.91 15.50
N GLU A 128 -3.64 4.10 15.31
CA GLU A 128 -2.31 4.38 15.85
C GLU A 128 -1.23 4.04 14.81
N VAL A 129 -0.09 4.69 14.99
CA VAL A 129 1.16 4.43 14.26
C VAL A 129 2.27 4.10 15.25
N ALA A 130 3.28 3.36 14.79
CA ALA A 130 4.48 3.10 15.58
C ALA A 130 5.54 4.17 15.27
N GLU A 131 5.98 4.93 16.26
CA GLU A 131 7.08 5.90 16.13
C GLU A 131 8.32 5.39 16.85
N LEU A 132 9.41 5.27 16.11
CA LEU A 132 10.71 4.88 16.62
C LEU A 132 11.33 6.01 17.45
N ARG A 133 11.59 5.75 18.72
CA ARG A 133 12.27 6.68 19.63
C ARG A 133 13.79 6.58 19.48
N THR A 134 14.31 5.37 19.70
CA THR A 134 15.75 5.09 19.56
C THR A 134 15.98 3.59 19.47
N ILE A 135 16.85 3.14 18.57
CA ILE A 135 17.22 1.73 18.44
C ILE A 135 18.52 1.62 17.64
N TRP A 136 19.31 0.57 17.87
CA TRP A 136 20.41 0.19 16.98
C TRP A 136 20.05 -0.98 16.06
N TRP A 137 19.10 -1.85 16.47
CA TRP A 137 18.63 -3.01 15.73
C TRP A 137 17.21 -2.73 15.21
N LEU A 138 17.11 -2.23 13.98
CA LEU A 138 15.82 -1.96 13.36
C LEU A 138 15.37 -3.17 12.53
N GLU A 139 14.25 -3.77 12.89
CA GLU A 139 13.65 -4.86 12.15
C GLU A 139 12.13 -4.75 12.25
N ILE A 140 11.48 -4.74 11.09
CA ILE A 140 10.03 -4.66 10.93
C ILE A 140 9.64 -5.77 9.96
N CYS A 141 8.75 -6.69 10.38
CA CYS A 141 8.27 -7.81 9.57
C CYS A 141 6.74 -7.83 9.51
N GLY A 142 6.21 -8.07 8.32
CA GLY A 142 4.80 -8.36 8.09
C GLY A 142 4.62 -9.75 7.50
N THR A 143 3.56 -10.44 7.89
CA THR A 143 3.20 -11.75 7.35
C THR A 143 1.75 -11.78 6.89
N THR A 144 1.49 -12.40 5.76
CA THR A 144 0.14 -12.63 5.26
C THR A 144 0.12 -13.89 4.40
N ASN A 145 -1.02 -14.20 3.79
CA ASN A 145 -1.19 -15.39 2.96
C ASN A 145 -1.68 -15.00 1.56
N THR A 146 -1.23 -15.72 0.54
CA THR A 146 -1.61 -15.47 -0.86
C THR A 146 -3.11 -15.66 -1.13
N GLN A 147 -3.83 -16.44 -0.33
CA GLN A 147 -5.28 -16.63 -0.46
C GLN A 147 -6.09 -15.34 -0.22
N MET A 148 -5.56 -14.39 0.56
CA MET A 148 -6.21 -13.10 0.76
C MET A 148 -6.22 -12.27 -0.54
N LEU A 149 -5.30 -12.54 -1.46
CA LEU A 149 -5.05 -11.75 -2.66
C LEU A 149 -5.84 -12.29 -3.86
N SER A 150 -5.95 -11.50 -4.91
CA SER A 150 -6.53 -11.96 -6.18
C SER A 150 -5.59 -12.91 -6.90
N PRO A 151 -6.09 -14.03 -7.45
CA PRO A 151 -5.27 -14.93 -8.26
C PRO A 151 -4.85 -14.27 -9.58
N LYS A 152 -3.85 -14.86 -10.26
CA LYS A 152 -3.33 -14.43 -11.58
C LYS A 152 -2.99 -12.94 -11.62
N THR A 153 -2.34 -12.46 -10.56
CA THR A 153 -2.09 -11.02 -10.39
C THR A 153 -0.68 -10.79 -9.87
N ALA A 154 0.04 -9.86 -10.49
CA ALA A 154 1.30 -9.38 -9.96
C ALA A 154 1.03 -8.39 -8.82
N TYR A 155 1.64 -8.62 -7.66
CA TYR A 155 1.52 -7.78 -6.47
C TYR A 155 2.82 -7.09 -6.12
N GLY A 156 2.75 -5.85 -5.65
CA GLY A 156 3.81 -5.16 -4.95
C GLY A 156 3.51 -5.06 -3.46
N ALA A 157 4.55 -5.18 -2.64
CA ALA A 157 4.50 -4.95 -1.20
C ALA A 157 5.23 -3.65 -0.87
N TYR A 158 4.58 -2.75 -0.13
CA TYR A 158 5.07 -1.41 0.16
C TYR A 158 4.98 -1.11 1.65
N LEU A 159 6.11 -0.81 2.30
CA LEU A 159 6.12 -0.28 3.65
C LEU A 159 5.78 1.22 3.60
N ILE A 160 4.78 1.63 4.37
CA ILE A 160 4.28 3.00 4.42
C ILE A 160 4.81 3.68 5.67
N ILE A 161 5.60 4.73 5.47
CA ILE A 161 6.34 5.41 6.53
C ILE A 161 6.24 6.93 6.43
N LYS A 162 6.49 7.59 7.55
CA LYS A 162 6.90 9.01 7.63
C LYS A 162 8.22 9.10 8.38
N ILE A 163 8.95 10.18 8.12
CA ILE A 163 10.17 10.46 8.86
C ILE A 163 9.99 11.77 9.60
N ALA A 164 10.14 11.71 10.91
CA ALA A 164 9.97 12.87 11.78
C ALA A 164 11.04 13.94 11.50
N ASN A 165 10.73 15.21 11.78
CA ASN A 165 11.66 16.31 11.56
C ASN A 165 12.99 16.17 12.33
N ARG A 166 12.96 15.50 13.48
CA ARG A 166 14.12 15.24 14.34
C ARG A 166 14.69 13.82 14.17
N ALA A 167 14.41 13.18 13.05
CA ALA A 167 14.96 11.86 12.74
C ALA A 167 16.48 11.91 12.62
N TYR A 168 17.13 10.85 13.07
CA TYR A 168 18.57 10.69 13.04
C TYR A 168 18.95 9.23 12.79
N GLY A 169 20.13 9.00 12.22
CA GLY A 169 20.74 7.69 12.06
C GLY A 169 20.11 6.80 10.97
N LEU A 170 19.01 7.20 10.36
CA LEU A 170 18.32 6.41 9.32
C LEU A 170 19.03 6.48 7.95
N ASP A 171 19.93 7.43 7.77
CA ASP A 171 20.67 7.71 6.53
C ASP A 171 22.15 7.28 6.58
N ILE A 172 22.60 6.66 7.68
CA ILE A 172 23.99 6.26 7.88
C ILE A 172 24.30 4.98 7.12
N LEU A 173 23.48 3.95 7.29
CA LEU A 173 23.62 2.67 6.61
C LEU A 173 22.37 2.32 5.82
N PRO A 174 22.53 1.51 4.75
CA PRO A 174 21.39 1.01 4.00
C PRO A 174 20.55 0.04 4.82
N SER A 175 19.26 0.03 4.55
CA SER A 175 18.34 -0.98 5.05
C SER A 175 18.16 -2.08 4.02
N GLU A 176 18.14 -3.31 4.47
CA GLU A 176 17.81 -4.49 3.67
C GLU A 176 16.29 -4.66 3.65
N VAL A 177 15.70 -4.82 2.48
CA VAL A 177 14.30 -5.21 2.31
C VAL A 177 14.24 -6.59 1.69
N SER A 178 13.33 -7.44 2.20
CA SER A 178 13.13 -8.77 1.64
C SER A 178 11.65 -9.14 1.57
N LEU A 179 11.32 -9.86 0.50
CA LEU A 179 10.02 -10.45 0.25
C LEU A 179 10.20 -11.95 0.02
N GLU A 180 9.53 -12.76 0.82
CA GLU A 180 9.52 -14.21 0.71
C GLU A 180 8.10 -14.69 0.42
N VAL A 181 7.92 -15.53 -0.60
CA VAL A 181 6.62 -16.12 -0.97
C VAL A 181 6.83 -17.62 -1.19
N GLY A 182 6.39 -18.43 -0.23
CA GLY A 182 6.71 -19.86 -0.21
C GLY A 182 8.23 -20.07 -0.24
N ASN A 183 8.73 -20.72 -1.27
CA ASN A 183 10.17 -21.01 -1.43
C ASN A 183 10.93 -19.92 -2.23
N SER A 184 10.24 -18.89 -2.71
CA SER A 184 10.87 -17.80 -3.46
C SER A 184 11.21 -16.65 -2.54
N LYS A 185 12.44 -16.15 -2.63
CA LYS A 185 12.92 -14.99 -1.88
C LYS A 185 13.53 -13.96 -2.81
N SER A 186 13.08 -12.71 -2.69
CA SER A 186 13.75 -11.55 -3.27
C SER A 186 14.28 -10.65 -2.16
N GLN A 187 15.45 -10.10 -2.38
CA GLN A 187 16.14 -9.25 -1.41
C GLN A 187 16.81 -8.10 -2.13
N SER A 188 16.78 -6.93 -1.55
CA SER A 188 17.45 -5.74 -2.06
C SER A 188 17.78 -4.77 -0.95
N THR A 189 18.56 -3.76 -1.28
CA THR A 189 19.04 -2.75 -0.36
C THR A 189 18.49 -1.38 -0.74
N ILE A 190 18.02 -0.63 0.25
CA ILE A 190 17.52 0.72 0.09
C ILE A 190 18.23 1.70 1.00
N TYR A 191 18.26 2.97 0.58
CA TYR A 191 18.79 4.07 1.38
C TYR A 191 17.68 5.05 1.72
N LEU A 192 17.49 5.35 2.99
CA LEU A 192 16.68 6.47 3.46
C LEU A 192 17.59 7.70 3.48
N SER A 193 17.50 8.57 2.49
CA SER A 193 18.41 9.71 2.33
C SER A 193 17.72 11.03 2.58
N LYS A 194 18.39 11.89 3.35
CA LYS A 194 17.95 13.27 3.57
C LYS A 194 18.30 14.11 2.35
N ARG A 195 17.31 14.81 1.78
CA ARG A 195 17.52 15.69 0.63
C ARG A 195 18.29 16.93 1.08
N ASN A 196 19.59 16.97 0.85
CA ASN A 196 20.37 18.21 0.96
C ASN A 196 19.99 19.11 -0.22
N ASN A 197 19.38 20.25 0.05
CA ASN A 197 19.20 21.32 -0.95
C ASN A 197 20.54 22.07 -1.23
N SER A 198 21.66 21.37 -1.28
CA SER A 198 22.94 21.92 -1.70
C SER A 198 23.11 21.78 -3.21
N GLY A 199 22.23 22.47 -3.95
CA GLY A 199 22.36 22.70 -5.38
C GLY A 199 22.50 24.20 -5.65
N LYS A 200 23.78 24.63 -5.73
CA LYS A 200 24.31 25.91 -6.23
C LYS A 200 24.63 27.02 -5.22
N GLN A 201 25.90 27.31 -5.29
CA GLN A 201 26.67 28.56 -5.06
C GLN A 201 27.21 28.77 -3.65
N ALA A 202 28.50 28.45 -3.56
CA ALA A 202 29.43 29.24 -2.78
C ALA A 202 29.45 30.67 -3.36
N SER A 203 28.97 31.63 -2.59
CA SER A 203 29.53 32.99 -2.52
C SER A 203 28.71 33.85 -1.54
N SER A 204 29.46 34.53 -0.70
CA SER A 204 29.11 35.63 0.19
C SER A 204 28.45 35.30 1.52
N GLU A 205 29.29 35.48 2.53
CA GLU A 205 28.98 35.70 3.93
C GLU A 205 27.91 36.80 4.10
N HIS A 206 26.78 36.41 4.70
CA HIS A 206 26.02 37.27 5.61
C HIS A 206 25.08 36.37 6.42
N GLU A 207 25.25 36.47 7.73
CA GLU A 207 24.40 35.83 8.74
C GLU A 207 22.92 36.16 8.48
N HIS A 208 22.13 35.11 8.18
CA HIS A 208 20.68 35.19 8.26
C HIS A 208 20.15 34.02 9.06
N PHE A 209 19.47 34.32 10.15
CA PHE A 209 18.70 33.39 10.97
C PHE A 209 17.85 32.45 10.10
N PRO A 210 17.83 31.14 10.35
CA PRO A 210 17.03 30.23 9.56
C PRO A 210 15.55 30.50 9.80
N LYS A 211 14.85 30.91 8.72
CA LYS A 211 13.39 30.98 8.71
C LYS A 211 12.83 29.59 9.00
N ALA A 212 12.09 29.48 10.10
CA ALA A 212 11.29 28.31 10.44
C ALA A 212 10.40 27.96 9.22
N GLY A 213 10.46 26.70 8.74
CA GLY A 213 9.47 26.20 7.79
C GLY A 213 9.91 25.43 6.56
N ARG A 214 11.15 24.92 6.46
CA ARG A 214 11.47 23.92 5.42
C ARG A 214 11.59 22.54 6.05
N ALA A 215 10.54 21.73 5.93
CA ALA A 215 10.57 20.32 6.27
C ALA A 215 11.72 19.64 5.49
N SER A 216 12.55 18.89 6.20
CA SER A 216 13.60 18.07 5.59
C SER A 216 12.93 17.03 4.72
N ARG A 217 13.17 17.07 3.42
CA ARG A 217 12.58 16.13 2.46
C ARG A 217 13.44 14.88 2.38
N TRP A 218 12.90 13.75 2.76
CA TRP A 218 13.56 12.46 2.67
C TRP A 218 13.26 11.79 1.33
N ARG A 219 14.12 10.85 0.92
CA ARG A 219 13.97 10.03 -0.28
C ARG A 219 14.31 8.58 0.03
N VAL A 220 13.67 7.69 -0.68
CA VAL A 220 14.04 6.28 -0.75
C VAL A 220 14.81 6.07 -2.05
N LEU A 221 16.03 5.58 -1.96
CA LEU A 221 16.90 5.29 -3.10
C LEU A 221 17.22 3.79 -3.10
N ASP A 222 17.35 3.19 -4.28
CA ASP A 222 17.87 1.84 -4.42
C ASP A 222 19.41 1.79 -4.26
N GLU A 223 19.99 0.59 -4.34
CA GLU A 223 21.41 0.36 -4.13
C GLU A 223 22.30 1.18 -5.08
N ASP A 224 21.88 1.36 -6.33
CA ASP A 224 22.60 2.15 -7.34
C ASP A 224 22.41 3.67 -7.18
N ARG A 225 21.57 4.11 -6.22
CA ARG A 225 21.19 5.51 -6.01
C ARG A 225 20.62 6.23 -7.26
N SER A 226 20.31 5.47 -8.31
CA SER A 226 19.89 5.97 -9.62
C SER A 226 18.38 5.93 -9.83
N GLY A 227 17.66 5.08 -9.11
CA GLY A 227 16.21 4.92 -9.15
C GLY A 227 15.58 4.92 -7.77
N GLY A 228 14.33 5.38 -7.66
CA GLY A 228 13.60 5.33 -6.40
C GLY A 228 12.79 4.04 -6.31
N ARG A 229 13.08 3.18 -5.31
CA ARG A 229 12.16 2.10 -4.90
C ARG A 229 11.06 2.60 -3.98
N GLY A 230 10.71 3.85 -4.10
CA GLY A 230 9.67 4.47 -3.31
C GLY A 230 9.51 5.94 -3.63
N GLY A 231 8.43 6.52 -3.20
CA GLY A 231 8.08 7.91 -3.46
C GLY A 231 7.27 8.54 -2.34
N GLU A 232 7.16 9.85 -2.41
CA GLU A 232 6.26 10.62 -1.57
C GLU A 232 4.84 10.44 -2.11
N ARG A 233 3.92 10.03 -1.27
CA ARG A 233 2.49 9.97 -1.58
C ARG A 233 1.87 11.36 -1.43
N GLY A 234 0.77 11.61 -2.15
CA GLY A 234 0.05 12.89 -2.04
C GLY A 234 -0.56 13.16 -0.66
N ASP A 235 -0.62 12.15 0.22
CA ASP A 235 -1.10 12.21 1.60
C ASP A 235 0.01 12.51 2.63
N GLY A 236 1.24 12.80 2.17
CA GLY A 236 2.39 13.10 3.02
C GLY A 236 3.09 11.87 3.62
N TRP A 237 2.67 10.66 3.24
CA TRP A 237 3.38 9.42 3.53
C TRP A 237 4.40 9.11 2.43
N MET A 238 5.42 8.37 2.79
CA MET A 238 6.39 7.79 1.87
C MET A 238 6.14 6.30 1.75
N GLU A 239 6.34 5.75 0.56
CA GLU A 239 6.31 4.32 0.34
C GLU A 239 7.69 3.78 0.01
N VAL A 240 8.00 2.63 0.59
CA VAL A 240 9.22 1.86 0.34
C VAL A 240 8.82 0.55 -0.28
N GLU A 241 9.17 0.31 -1.55
CA GLU A 241 8.91 -0.98 -2.18
C GLU A 241 9.80 -2.06 -1.56
N ILE A 242 9.18 -3.03 -0.87
CA ILE A 242 9.86 -4.20 -0.30
C ILE A 242 10.19 -5.20 -1.40
N GLY A 243 9.25 -5.40 -2.34
CA GLY A 243 9.39 -6.31 -3.46
C GLY A 243 8.10 -6.56 -4.19
N SER A 244 8.14 -7.45 -5.18
CA SER A 244 6.97 -7.85 -5.95
C SER A 244 6.99 -9.35 -6.25
N PHE A 245 5.80 -9.93 -6.44
CA PHE A 245 5.61 -11.34 -6.75
C PHE A 245 4.36 -11.54 -7.60
N TYR A 246 4.29 -12.69 -8.25
CA TYR A 246 3.10 -13.11 -8.99
C TYR A 246 2.30 -14.11 -8.13
N ASN A 247 1.04 -13.77 -7.85
CA ASN A 247 0.10 -14.66 -7.19
C ASN A 247 -0.58 -15.56 -8.23
N GLY A 248 -0.24 -16.85 -8.22
CA GLY A 248 -0.77 -17.85 -9.15
C GLY A 248 -2.22 -18.25 -8.85
N GLU A 249 -2.62 -19.44 -9.32
CA GLU A 249 -4.03 -19.83 -9.28
C GLU A 249 -4.53 -20.44 -7.96
N CYS A 250 -3.72 -21.24 -7.25
CA CYS A 250 -4.28 -22.07 -6.15
C CYS A 250 -3.35 -22.41 -4.99
N ASP A 251 -2.12 -21.95 -4.98
CA ASP A 251 -1.19 -22.35 -3.92
C ASP A 251 -1.31 -21.41 -2.72
N GLU A 252 -1.71 -21.95 -1.60
CA GLU A 252 -1.58 -21.28 -0.32
C GLU A 252 -0.11 -21.11 0.04
N LYS A 253 0.36 -19.87 0.05
CA LYS A 253 1.74 -19.54 0.40
C LYS A 253 1.77 -18.42 1.40
N ASP A 254 2.64 -18.55 2.38
CA ASP A 254 2.96 -17.44 3.26
C ASP A 254 3.75 -16.38 2.48
N VAL A 255 3.38 -15.13 2.72
CA VAL A 255 4.06 -13.94 2.22
C VAL A 255 4.70 -13.26 3.42
N ARG A 256 6.04 -13.23 3.46
CA ARG A 256 6.81 -12.53 4.49
C ARG A 256 7.50 -11.33 3.89
N MET A 257 7.34 -10.20 4.53
CA MET A 257 7.85 -8.91 4.10
C MET A 257 8.70 -8.33 5.23
N SER A 258 9.90 -7.86 4.96
CA SER A 258 10.72 -7.27 6.01
C SER A 258 11.52 -6.06 5.56
N LEU A 259 11.76 -5.15 6.50
CA LEU A 259 12.78 -4.12 6.44
C LEU A 259 13.70 -4.30 7.64
N ARG A 260 15.04 -4.35 7.40
CA ARG A 260 16.04 -4.61 8.40
C ARG A 260 17.25 -3.67 8.24
N GLU A 261 17.65 -3.04 9.32
CA GLU A 261 18.97 -2.40 9.46
C GLU A 261 19.55 -2.81 10.81
N VAL A 262 20.34 -3.88 10.79
CA VAL A 262 20.84 -4.60 11.97
C VAL A 262 22.38 -4.67 12.04
N LYS A 263 23.06 -4.14 11.02
CA LYS A 263 24.53 -4.19 10.92
C LYS A 263 25.20 -3.02 11.62
N GLY A 264 24.48 -1.91 11.79
CA GLY A 264 25.02 -0.70 12.42
C GLY A 264 24.95 -0.75 13.94
N VAL A 265 26.00 -0.27 14.60
CA VAL A 265 26.03 -0.05 16.05
C VAL A 265 25.54 1.34 16.46
N HIS A 266 25.20 2.18 15.49
CA HIS A 266 24.70 3.53 15.73
C HIS A 266 23.21 3.53 16.07
N LEU A 267 22.81 4.48 16.89
CA LEU A 267 21.41 4.69 17.22
C LEU A 267 20.69 5.42 16.10
N LYS A 268 19.44 5.03 15.85
CA LYS A 268 18.53 5.64 14.90
C LYS A 268 17.16 5.89 15.51
N GLY A 269 16.48 6.95 15.07
CA GLY A 269 15.16 7.33 15.60
C GLY A 269 14.39 8.22 14.65
N GLY A 270 13.09 8.39 14.94
CA GLY A 270 12.20 9.26 14.17
C GLY A 270 11.59 8.61 12.93
N LEU A 271 11.67 7.27 12.77
CA LEU A 271 10.88 6.54 11.79
C LEU A 271 9.46 6.36 12.33
N ILE A 272 8.44 6.69 11.53
CA ILE A 272 7.02 6.50 11.85
C ILE A 272 6.48 5.49 10.85
N VAL A 273 5.91 4.40 11.34
CA VAL A 273 5.40 3.28 10.53
C VAL A 273 3.89 3.27 10.61
N GLU A 274 3.23 3.34 9.45
CA GLU A 274 1.79 3.16 9.34
C GLU A 274 1.43 1.69 9.14
N GLY A 275 2.18 0.98 8.27
CA GLY A 275 1.92 -0.40 7.96
C GLY A 275 2.58 -0.88 6.66
N ILE A 276 2.13 -2.05 6.18
CA ILE A 276 2.55 -2.63 4.89
C ILE A 276 1.33 -2.79 3.98
N GLU A 277 1.37 -2.19 2.81
CA GLU A 277 0.33 -2.27 1.78
C GLU A 277 0.71 -3.28 0.70
N LEU A 278 -0.23 -4.16 0.36
CA LEU A 278 -0.17 -5.12 -0.75
C LEU A 278 -1.19 -4.70 -1.80
N ARG A 279 -0.71 -4.35 -3.00
CA ARG A 279 -1.56 -3.92 -4.11
C ARG A 279 -1.08 -4.46 -5.45
N PRO A 280 -1.98 -4.59 -6.46
CA PRO A 280 -1.58 -4.97 -7.81
C PRO A 280 -0.51 -4.03 -8.37
N LYS A 281 0.49 -4.60 -9.06
CA LYS A 281 1.41 -3.82 -9.89
C LYS A 281 0.77 -3.52 -11.24
N GLN A 282 0.84 -2.27 -11.64
CA GLN A 282 0.41 -1.83 -12.97
C GLN A 282 1.51 -2.10 -14.02
#